data_708fe9c79870a0221a59524652f1dfa3
#
_entry.id   708fe9c79870a0221a59524652f1dfa3
#
_cell.length_a   1.000
_cell.length_b   1.000
_cell.length_c   1.000
_cell.angle_alpha   90.00
_cell.angle_beta   90.00
_cell.angle_gamma   90.00
#
_symmetry.space_group_name_H-M   'P 1'
#
loop_
_entity.id
_entity.type
_entity.pdbx_description
1 polymer ?
#
loop_
_entity_poly.entity_id
_entity_poly.type
_entity_poly.pdbx_seq_one_letter_code
_entity_poly.pdbx_strand_id
1 'polypeptide(L)'
;MTTADVFGFSGEAVRTAHDVRADWASTGLRGSLYAANLDTGEDLGFDVHVPYVLASVSKMPLALVALDLIAAGELDPSRPVDLVPGRMTPGPTGAALFRHPSRIALEDLLLLMLSVSDNAAADAVFELIPPERVTRTLQGWGCDGIVVRHPMRRLYEAAAAVAPGDPVLALELAVRATTDGGGHVLPTLDIAAATHGTAAGLVSLFGRVWTDDVSVPAATARLRELLGHQVNRNRFSSELTADSLTIHSKTGTFLNLRHEAGVVTTAGGDRIAVAALTASTVAAAAQPEADRAIGRAARAAVDVLRL
;
A
#
# COMPACT_ATOMS: atom_id res chain seq x y z
N MET A 1 0.38 -14.13 -24.85
CA MET A 1 1.08 -13.90 -23.57
C MET A 1 2.31 -13.07 -23.91
N THR A 2 2.26 -11.77 -23.74
CA THR A 2 3.45 -10.91 -23.81
C THR A 2 4.42 -11.38 -22.73
N THR A 3 5.68 -11.58 -23.10
CA THR A 3 6.76 -11.81 -22.13
C THR A 3 6.72 -10.66 -21.14
N ALA A 4 6.41 -10.98 -19.88
CA ALA A 4 6.41 -10.00 -18.82
C ALA A 4 7.80 -9.33 -18.76
N ASP A 5 7.79 -8.01 -18.75
CA ASP A 5 9.02 -7.21 -18.76
C ASP A 5 9.73 -7.40 -17.41
N VAL A 6 10.66 -8.35 -17.35
CA VAL A 6 11.61 -8.51 -16.25
C VAL A 6 12.85 -7.72 -16.61
N PHE A 7 13.30 -6.85 -15.75
CA PHE A 7 14.48 -6.01 -15.95
C PHE A 7 15.27 -5.82 -14.67
N GLY A 8 16.47 -5.29 -14.80
CA GLY A 8 17.35 -4.90 -13.72
C GLY A 8 18.61 -4.23 -14.27
N PHE A 9 19.25 -3.41 -13.46
CA PHE A 9 20.44 -2.64 -13.83
C PHE A 9 21.67 -3.54 -14.14
N SER A 10 21.65 -4.82 -13.72
CA SER A 10 22.70 -5.80 -13.93
C SER A 10 22.13 -7.17 -14.27
N GLY A 11 22.98 -8.08 -14.76
CA GLY A 11 22.58 -9.47 -14.98
C GLY A 11 22.17 -10.20 -13.67
N GLU A 12 22.72 -9.80 -12.53
CA GLU A 12 22.32 -10.31 -11.21
C GLU A 12 20.93 -9.80 -10.84
N ALA A 13 20.67 -8.50 -11.00
CA ALA A 13 19.39 -7.90 -10.74
C ALA A 13 18.26 -8.53 -11.59
N VAL A 14 18.53 -8.81 -12.87
CA VAL A 14 17.58 -9.52 -13.75
C VAL A 14 17.30 -10.94 -13.24
N ARG A 15 18.35 -11.70 -12.85
CA ARG A 15 18.15 -13.04 -12.26
C ARG A 15 17.33 -12.99 -10.99
N THR A 16 17.64 -12.06 -10.09
CA THR A 16 16.91 -11.86 -8.84
C THR A 16 15.42 -11.59 -9.10
N ALA A 17 15.10 -10.74 -10.07
CA ALA A 17 13.69 -10.47 -10.43
C ALA A 17 12.99 -11.72 -10.98
N HIS A 18 13.67 -12.55 -11.78
CA HIS A 18 13.15 -13.84 -12.23
C HIS A 18 12.91 -14.83 -11.07
N ASP A 19 13.87 -14.94 -10.15
CA ASP A 19 13.80 -15.86 -9.00
C ASP A 19 12.66 -15.46 -8.07
N VAL A 20 12.48 -14.17 -7.78
CA VAL A 20 11.34 -13.65 -7.00
C VAL A 20 10.01 -13.99 -7.67
N ARG A 21 9.91 -13.82 -8.98
CA ARG A 21 8.69 -14.14 -9.72
C ARG A 21 8.36 -15.64 -9.64
N ALA A 22 9.37 -16.49 -9.72
CA ALA A 22 9.22 -17.94 -9.59
C ALA A 22 8.82 -18.34 -8.15
N ASP A 23 9.44 -17.74 -7.12
CA ASP A 23 9.08 -17.95 -5.71
C ASP A 23 7.62 -17.55 -5.44
N TRP A 24 7.18 -16.39 -5.94
CA TRP A 24 5.78 -15.99 -5.81
C TRP A 24 4.82 -16.97 -6.49
N ALA A 25 5.12 -17.41 -7.70
CA ALA A 25 4.29 -18.40 -8.39
C ALA A 25 4.19 -19.73 -7.60
N SER A 26 5.28 -20.17 -6.96
CA SER A 26 5.32 -21.39 -6.14
C SER A 26 4.48 -21.27 -4.86
N THR A 27 4.32 -20.06 -4.32
CA THR A 27 3.51 -19.78 -3.12
C THR A 27 2.07 -19.35 -3.44
N GLY A 28 1.67 -19.43 -4.71
CA GLY A 28 0.35 -19.05 -5.16
C GLY A 28 0.12 -17.55 -5.24
N LEU A 29 1.19 -16.75 -5.36
CA LEU A 29 1.12 -15.32 -5.63
C LEU A 29 1.33 -15.01 -7.11
N ARG A 30 0.59 -14.02 -7.60
CA ARG A 30 0.90 -13.27 -8.82
C ARG A 30 1.02 -11.80 -8.46
N GLY A 31 1.89 -11.06 -9.14
CA GLY A 31 2.09 -9.68 -8.73
C GLY A 31 3.05 -8.91 -9.60
N SER A 32 3.31 -7.70 -9.18
CA SER A 32 4.25 -6.74 -9.70
C SER A 32 5.25 -6.40 -8.59
N LEU A 33 6.53 -6.43 -8.91
CA LEU A 33 7.61 -5.98 -8.04
C LEU A 33 8.36 -4.84 -8.73
N TYR A 34 8.63 -3.79 -8.00
CA TYR A 34 9.59 -2.76 -8.37
C TYR A 34 10.41 -2.36 -7.16
N ALA A 35 11.72 -2.30 -7.32
CA ALA A 35 12.64 -1.79 -6.31
C ALA A 35 13.68 -0.89 -6.97
N ALA A 36 14.02 0.21 -6.32
CA ALA A 36 15.02 1.17 -6.78
C ALA A 36 15.83 1.72 -5.61
N ASN A 37 17.15 1.77 -5.78
CA ASN A 37 18.02 2.52 -4.90
C ASN A 37 17.88 4.02 -5.24
N LEU A 38 17.43 4.81 -4.27
CA LEU A 38 17.12 6.23 -4.46
C LEU A 38 18.38 7.10 -4.58
N ASP A 39 19.54 6.55 -4.22
CA ASP A 39 20.82 7.27 -4.20
C ASP A 39 21.61 7.01 -5.49
N THR A 40 21.56 5.80 -6.06
CA THR A 40 22.27 5.43 -7.31
C THR A 40 21.38 5.45 -8.54
N GLY A 41 20.06 5.27 -8.38
CA GLY A 41 19.11 5.09 -9.46
C GLY A 41 19.08 3.68 -10.05
N GLU A 42 19.86 2.75 -9.49
CA GLU A 42 19.84 1.34 -9.89
C GLU A 42 18.52 0.69 -9.47
N ASP A 43 17.98 -0.17 -10.33
CA ASP A 43 16.66 -0.75 -10.12
C ASP A 43 16.52 -2.18 -10.63
N LEU A 44 15.47 -2.84 -10.21
CA LEU A 44 15.01 -4.13 -10.72
C LEU A 44 13.50 -4.27 -10.58
N GLY A 45 12.91 -5.10 -11.41
CA GLY A 45 11.47 -5.37 -11.29
C GLY A 45 10.88 -6.23 -12.39
N PHE A 46 9.59 -6.45 -12.26
CA PHE A 46 8.75 -7.07 -13.29
C PHE A 46 7.32 -6.57 -13.19
N ASP A 47 6.65 -6.47 -14.32
CA ASP A 47 5.24 -6.04 -14.45
C ASP A 47 4.97 -4.68 -13.77
N VAL A 48 5.96 -3.79 -13.70
CA VAL A 48 5.97 -2.59 -12.83
C VAL A 48 4.88 -1.57 -13.15
N HIS A 49 4.35 -1.60 -14.37
CA HIS A 49 3.25 -0.74 -14.83
C HIS A 49 1.88 -1.42 -14.80
N VAL A 50 1.81 -2.69 -14.38
CA VAL A 50 0.53 -3.37 -14.22
C VAL A 50 -0.21 -2.80 -13.01
N PRO A 51 -1.45 -2.29 -13.19
CA PRO A 51 -2.20 -1.70 -12.09
C PRO A 51 -2.78 -2.78 -11.16
N TYR A 52 -2.72 -2.52 -9.86
CA TYR A 52 -3.34 -3.30 -8.81
C TYR A 52 -4.25 -2.44 -7.95
N VAL A 53 -5.33 -3.02 -7.44
CA VAL A 53 -6.17 -2.38 -6.42
C VAL A 53 -5.35 -2.26 -5.14
N LEU A 54 -5.18 -1.04 -4.63
CA LEU A 54 -4.18 -0.75 -3.58
C LEU A 54 -4.56 -1.21 -2.18
N ALA A 55 -5.85 -1.50 -1.92
CA ALA A 55 -6.31 -1.73 -0.54
C ALA A 55 -5.77 -0.64 0.39
N SER A 56 -5.24 -0.99 1.57
CA SER A 56 -4.74 -0.02 2.55
C SER A 56 -3.42 0.67 2.19
N VAL A 57 -2.75 0.30 1.09
CA VAL A 57 -1.58 1.08 0.62
C VAL A 57 -2.02 2.49 0.20
N SER A 58 -3.28 2.67 -0.25
CA SER A 58 -3.86 3.98 -0.58
C SER A 58 -3.93 4.98 0.58
N LYS A 59 -3.76 4.53 1.82
CA LYS A 59 -3.70 5.40 3.00
C LYS A 59 -2.44 6.25 3.06
N MET A 60 -1.35 5.80 2.43
CA MET A 60 -0.11 6.60 2.37
C MET A 60 -0.29 7.88 1.55
N PRO A 61 -0.77 7.85 0.29
CA PRO A 61 -1.02 9.10 -0.44
C PRO A 61 -2.10 9.97 0.22
N LEU A 62 -3.13 9.40 0.86
CA LEU A 62 -4.09 10.18 1.64
C LEU A 62 -3.42 10.93 2.79
N ALA A 63 -2.54 10.26 3.54
CA ALA A 63 -1.80 10.89 4.63
C ALA A 63 -0.86 12.00 4.15
N LEU A 64 -0.17 11.78 3.02
CA LEU A 64 0.69 12.80 2.43
C LEU A 64 -0.09 14.07 2.07
N VAL A 65 -1.25 13.91 1.42
CA VAL A 65 -2.11 15.06 1.07
C VAL A 65 -2.66 15.74 2.33
N ALA A 66 -3.02 14.98 3.37
CA ALA A 66 -3.45 15.55 4.64
C ALA A 66 -2.35 16.38 5.30
N LEU A 67 -1.13 15.88 5.32
CA LEU A 67 0.03 16.57 5.89
C LEU A 67 0.42 17.81 5.08
N ASP A 68 0.28 17.77 3.76
CA ASP A 68 0.46 18.93 2.89
C ASP A 68 -0.53 20.05 3.24
N LEU A 69 -1.82 19.70 3.39
CA LEU A 69 -2.87 20.64 3.78
C LEU A 69 -2.69 21.18 5.21
N ILE A 70 -2.16 20.38 6.12
CA ILE A 70 -1.78 20.83 7.48
C ILE A 70 -0.63 21.83 7.38
N ALA A 71 0.41 21.52 6.61
CA ALA A 71 1.54 22.41 6.43
C ALA A 71 1.16 23.74 5.73
N ALA A 72 0.17 23.70 4.84
CA ALA A 72 -0.41 24.89 4.21
C ALA A 72 -1.34 25.70 5.14
N GLY A 73 -1.67 25.19 6.33
CA GLY A 73 -2.62 25.80 7.26
C GLY A 73 -4.10 25.67 6.85
N GLU A 74 -4.41 24.83 5.86
CA GLU A 74 -5.78 24.56 5.43
C GLU A 74 -6.50 23.59 6.39
N LEU A 75 -5.76 22.71 7.05
CA LEU A 75 -6.25 21.80 8.08
C LEU A 75 -5.53 22.00 9.39
N ASP A 76 -6.27 22.02 10.49
CA ASP A 76 -5.70 22.04 11.84
C ASP A 76 -5.39 20.60 12.29
N PRO A 77 -4.12 20.23 12.57
CA PRO A 77 -3.74 18.91 13.03
C PRO A 77 -4.42 18.52 14.35
N SER A 78 -4.75 19.47 15.19
CA SER A 78 -5.45 19.28 16.48
C SER A 78 -6.96 19.21 16.33
N ARG A 79 -7.52 19.42 15.13
CA ARG A 79 -8.96 19.38 14.87
C ARG A 79 -9.56 18.08 15.41
N PRO A 80 -10.52 18.17 16.35
CA PRO A 80 -11.19 16.99 16.86
C PRO A 80 -12.17 16.41 15.82
N VAL A 81 -12.11 15.09 15.63
CA VAL A 81 -12.99 14.34 14.74
C VAL A 81 -13.77 13.31 15.58
N ASP A 82 -15.08 13.30 15.43
CA ASP A 82 -15.95 12.40 16.19
C ASP A 82 -16.05 11.04 15.47
N LEU A 83 -15.76 9.97 16.21
CA LEU A 83 -15.93 8.58 15.78
C LEU A 83 -17.09 7.94 16.55
N VAL A 84 -18.14 7.56 15.83
CA VAL A 84 -19.36 7.01 16.44
C VAL A 84 -19.56 5.56 16.01
N PRO A 85 -19.59 4.59 16.96
CA PRO A 85 -19.87 3.19 16.67
C PRO A 85 -21.15 3.02 15.86
N GLY A 86 -21.14 2.09 14.90
CA GLY A 86 -22.23 1.86 13.95
C GLY A 86 -22.24 2.79 12.73
N ARG A 87 -21.49 3.90 12.77
CA ARG A 87 -21.27 4.78 11.60
C ARG A 87 -19.87 4.66 11.03
N MET A 88 -18.93 4.09 11.79
CA MET A 88 -17.56 3.88 11.38
C MET A 88 -17.44 2.75 10.36
N THR A 89 -16.45 2.87 9.50
CA THR A 89 -16.07 1.81 8.56
C THR A 89 -15.53 0.60 9.32
N PRO A 90 -16.00 -0.62 9.01
CA PRO A 90 -15.53 -1.82 9.67
C PRO A 90 -14.04 -2.08 9.38
N GLY A 91 -13.38 -2.72 10.32
CA GLY A 91 -11.99 -3.11 10.19
C GLY A 91 -11.52 -3.98 11.36
N PRO A 92 -10.39 -4.69 11.19
CA PRO A 92 -9.87 -5.58 12.22
C PRO A 92 -9.04 -4.87 13.31
N THR A 93 -8.83 -3.55 13.18
CA THR A 93 -7.85 -2.81 14.00
C THR A 93 -8.33 -1.41 14.35
N GLY A 94 -7.74 -0.84 15.40
CA GLY A 94 -7.90 0.57 15.77
C GLY A 94 -9.31 0.95 16.22
N ALA A 95 -9.70 2.17 15.92
CA ALA A 95 -10.99 2.75 16.29
C ALA A 95 -12.19 2.03 15.66
N ALA A 96 -12.00 1.31 14.55
CA ALA A 96 -13.03 0.45 13.96
C ALA A 96 -13.59 -0.59 14.94
N LEU A 97 -12.86 -0.91 16.03
CA LEU A 97 -13.25 -1.84 17.07
C LEU A 97 -13.86 -1.15 18.32
N PHE A 98 -13.93 0.17 18.35
CA PHE A 98 -14.43 0.91 19.52
C PHE A 98 -15.92 0.68 19.72
N ARG A 99 -16.32 0.56 20.98
CA ARG A 99 -17.70 0.36 21.39
C ARG A 99 -18.39 1.64 21.89
N HIS A 100 -17.61 2.68 22.12
CA HIS A 100 -18.10 3.96 22.63
C HIS A 100 -17.68 5.09 21.70
N PRO A 101 -18.48 6.17 21.60
CA PRO A 101 -18.10 7.37 20.86
C PRO A 101 -16.76 7.89 21.37
N SER A 102 -15.92 8.33 20.44
CA SER A 102 -14.59 8.85 20.72
C SER A 102 -14.35 10.11 19.90
N ARG A 103 -13.53 10.99 20.42
CA ARG A 103 -13.09 12.21 19.73
C ARG A 103 -11.58 12.20 19.67
N ILE A 104 -11.02 12.21 18.45
CA ILE A 104 -9.59 12.04 18.20
C ILE A 104 -9.12 13.21 17.32
N ALA A 105 -7.92 13.73 17.59
CA ALA A 105 -7.32 14.76 16.76
C ALA A 105 -7.01 14.22 15.34
N LEU A 106 -7.09 15.09 14.33
CA LEU A 106 -6.83 14.71 12.94
C LEU A 106 -5.46 14.05 12.77
N GLU A 107 -4.42 14.58 13.37
CA GLU A 107 -3.06 14.01 13.25
C GLU A 107 -2.94 12.63 13.90
N ASP A 108 -3.64 12.39 15.01
CA ASP A 108 -3.69 11.07 15.64
C ASP A 108 -4.48 10.06 14.81
N LEU A 109 -5.46 10.52 14.01
CA LEU A 109 -6.13 9.66 13.02
C LEU A 109 -5.14 9.24 11.90
N LEU A 110 -4.24 10.13 11.45
CA LEU A 110 -3.18 9.77 10.50
C LEU A 110 -2.25 8.71 11.09
N LEU A 111 -1.88 8.82 12.36
CA LEU A 111 -1.09 7.80 13.05
C LEU A 111 -1.83 6.45 13.11
N LEU A 112 -3.09 6.40 13.53
CA LEU A 112 -3.89 5.18 13.56
C LEU A 112 -4.06 4.56 12.16
N MET A 113 -4.32 5.39 11.16
CA MET A 113 -4.50 4.98 9.76
C MET A 113 -3.24 4.31 9.20
N LEU A 114 -2.06 4.81 9.53
CA LEU A 114 -0.79 4.28 8.99
C LEU A 114 -0.22 3.16 9.86
N SER A 115 -0.23 3.29 11.19
CA SER A 115 0.42 2.32 12.09
C SER A 115 -0.33 1.00 12.19
N VAL A 116 -1.63 1.04 12.50
CA VAL A 116 -2.48 -0.16 12.63
C VAL A 116 -3.43 -0.37 11.45
N SER A 117 -3.30 0.44 10.40
CA SER A 117 -4.16 0.36 9.21
C SER A 117 -5.65 0.57 9.50
N ASP A 118 -6.00 1.43 10.46
CA ASP A 118 -7.37 1.72 10.88
C ASP A 118 -8.23 2.25 9.73
N ASN A 119 -9.34 1.58 9.44
CA ASN A 119 -10.26 1.97 8.36
C ASN A 119 -11.20 3.09 8.80
N ALA A 120 -11.62 3.11 10.07
CA ALA A 120 -12.47 4.17 10.59
C ALA A 120 -11.72 5.50 10.60
N ALA A 121 -10.45 5.50 11.01
CA ALA A 121 -9.59 6.66 10.94
C ALA A 121 -9.38 7.13 9.49
N ALA A 122 -9.11 6.19 8.55
CA ALA A 122 -8.94 6.54 7.13
C ALA A 122 -10.18 7.20 6.54
N ASP A 123 -11.36 6.67 6.81
CA ASP A 123 -12.60 7.21 6.24
C ASP A 123 -13.00 8.53 6.90
N ALA A 124 -12.69 8.73 8.18
CA ALA A 124 -12.84 10.03 8.81
C ALA A 124 -11.93 11.11 8.18
N VAL A 125 -10.73 10.73 7.73
CA VAL A 125 -9.85 11.62 6.95
C VAL A 125 -10.41 11.83 5.53
N PHE A 126 -10.99 10.82 4.89
CA PHE A 126 -11.66 10.97 3.59
C PHE A 126 -12.90 11.88 3.63
N GLU A 127 -13.58 11.99 4.77
CA GLU A 127 -14.67 12.98 4.95
C GLU A 127 -14.15 14.42 4.89
N LEU A 128 -12.88 14.66 5.27
CA LEU A 128 -12.25 15.98 5.19
C LEU A 128 -11.56 16.20 3.83
N ILE A 129 -11.05 15.13 3.22
CA ILE A 129 -10.27 15.15 1.98
C ILE A 129 -10.86 14.12 1.03
N PRO A 130 -11.82 14.49 0.17
CA PRO A 130 -12.44 13.56 -0.75
C PRO A 130 -11.43 12.86 -1.67
N PRO A 131 -11.68 11.60 -2.07
CA PRO A 131 -10.78 10.80 -2.93
C PRO A 131 -10.30 11.53 -4.18
N GLU A 132 -11.17 12.30 -4.80
CA GLU A 132 -10.87 13.08 -6.02
C GLU A 132 -9.86 14.21 -5.74
N ARG A 133 -9.86 14.76 -4.52
CA ARG A 133 -8.86 15.76 -4.12
C ARG A 133 -7.49 15.10 -3.98
N VAL A 134 -7.42 13.90 -3.40
CA VAL A 134 -6.18 13.13 -3.29
C VAL A 134 -5.59 12.87 -4.68
N THR A 135 -6.38 12.32 -5.60
CA THR A 135 -5.95 12.03 -6.96
C THR A 135 -5.47 13.28 -7.68
N ARG A 136 -6.23 14.38 -7.64
CA ARG A 136 -5.83 15.64 -8.29
C ARG A 136 -4.54 16.23 -7.71
N THR A 137 -4.35 16.13 -6.41
CA THR A 137 -3.12 16.61 -5.76
C THR A 137 -1.92 15.79 -6.22
N LEU A 138 -2.04 14.45 -6.24
CA LEU A 138 -0.99 13.57 -6.77
C LEU A 138 -0.64 13.88 -8.22
N GLN A 139 -1.65 14.08 -9.08
CA GLN A 139 -1.43 14.48 -10.47
C GLN A 139 -0.75 15.84 -10.59
N GLY A 140 -1.16 16.80 -9.76
CA GLY A 140 -0.51 18.11 -9.67
C GLY A 140 0.97 18.04 -9.28
N TRP A 141 1.35 17.01 -8.54
CA TRP A 141 2.75 16.69 -8.23
C TRP A 141 3.44 15.82 -9.29
N GLY A 142 2.76 15.43 -10.38
CA GLY A 142 3.29 14.53 -11.41
C GLY A 142 3.39 13.06 -10.96
N CYS A 143 2.53 12.63 -10.03
CA CYS A 143 2.45 11.26 -9.53
C CYS A 143 1.24 10.54 -10.17
N ASP A 144 1.31 10.25 -11.47
CA ASP A 144 0.17 9.76 -12.26
C ASP A 144 -0.13 8.25 -12.08
N GLY A 145 0.78 7.50 -11.47
CA GLY A 145 0.65 6.04 -11.32
C GLY A 145 -0.29 5.59 -10.19
N ILE A 146 -1.01 6.52 -9.53
CA ILE A 146 -1.88 6.24 -8.38
C ILE A 146 -3.19 7.00 -8.53
N VAL A 147 -4.32 6.27 -8.44
CA VAL A 147 -5.67 6.84 -8.54
C VAL A 147 -6.48 6.42 -7.32
N VAL A 148 -6.93 7.39 -6.52
CA VAL A 148 -7.80 7.17 -5.36
C VAL A 148 -9.23 7.55 -5.77
N ARG A 149 -10.16 6.60 -5.70
CA ARG A 149 -11.54 6.75 -6.19
C ARG A 149 -12.61 6.67 -5.12
N HIS A 150 -12.30 6.00 -4.01
CA HIS A 150 -13.30 5.74 -2.98
C HIS A 150 -12.68 5.58 -1.59
N PRO A 151 -13.43 5.82 -0.50
CA PRO A 151 -13.02 5.52 0.87
C PRO A 151 -12.98 4.00 1.12
N MET A 152 -12.40 3.60 2.26
CA MET A 152 -12.27 2.18 2.65
C MET A 152 -13.61 1.45 2.77
N ARG A 153 -14.66 2.14 3.20
CA ARG A 153 -16.02 1.59 3.34
C ARG A 153 -16.51 0.90 2.08
N ARG A 154 -16.22 1.47 0.89
CA ARG A 154 -16.67 0.91 -0.39
C ARG A 154 -16.13 -0.51 -0.66
N LEU A 155 -14.95 -0.85 -0.15
CA LEU A 155 -14.42 -2.21 -0.25
C LEU A 155 -15.34 -3.22 0.46
N TYR A 156 -15.73 -2.89 1.69
CA TYR A 156 -16.57 -3.76 2.52
C TYR A 156 -18.02 -3.82 2.04
N GLU A 157 -18.59 -2.69 1.62
CA GLU A 157 -19.94 -2.62 1.05
C GLU A 157 -20.04 -3.46 -0.22
N ALA A 158 -19.08 -3.36 -1.13
CA ALA A 158 -19.06 -4.16 -2.36
C ALA A 158 -18.92 -5.66 -2.08
N ALA A 159 -18.09 -6.06 -1.14
CA ALA A 159 -17.98 -7.46 -0.72
C ALA A 159 -19.28 -7.96 -0.09
N ALA A 160 -19.89 -7.17 0.80
CA ALA A 160 -21.15 -7.53 1.45
C ALA A 160 -22.34 -7.56 0.48
N ALA A 161 -22.34 -6.76 -0.58
CA ALA A 161 -23.41 -6.76 -1.59
C ALA A 161 -23.38 -8.05 -2.44
N VAL A 162 -22.20 -8.61 -2.69
CA VAL A 162 -22.04 -9.82 -3.52
C VAL A 162 -22.10 -11.09 -2.67
N ALA A 163 -21.60 -11.05 -1.44
CA ALA A 163 -21.55 -12.19 -0.51
C ALA A 163 -22.07 -11.76 0.89
N PRO A 164 -23.37 -11.53 1.06
CA PRO A 164 -23.93 -11.04 2.31
C PRO A 164 -23.68 -12.02 3.46
N GLY A 165 -22.91 -11.60 4.46
CA GLY A 165 -22.60 -12.42 5.65
C GLY A 165 -21.67 -13.59 5.41
N ASP A 166 -21.14 -13.77 4.19
CA ASP A 166 -20.25 -14.87 3.81
C ASP A 166 -18.88 -14.37 3.33
N PRO A 167 -17.91 -14.16 4.24
CA PRO A 167 -16.57 -13.72 3.89
C PRO A 167 -15.77 -14.78 3.11
N VAL A 168 -16.12 -16.07 3.22
CA VAL A 168 -15.45 -17.15 2.48
C VAL A 168 -15.86 -17.07 1.01
N LEU A 169 -17.15 -16.91 0.73
CA LEU A 169 -17.64 -16.69 -0.63
C LEU A 169 -17.04 -15.44 -1.27
N ALA A 170 -16.96 -14.31 -0.52
CA ALA A 170 -16.33 -13.11 -1.03
C ALA A 170 -14.86 -13.33 -1.43
N LEU A 171 -14.12 -14.11 -0.63
CA LEU A 171 -12.73 -14.45 -0.92
C LEU A 171 -12.62 -15.41 -2.13
N GLU A 172 -13.47 -16.42 -2.24
CA GLU A 172 -13.50 -17.31 -3.40
C GLU A 172 -13.81 -16.56 -4.70
N LEU A 173 -14.76 -15.63 -4.68
CA LEU A 173 -15.09 -14.79 -5.82
C LEU A 173 -13.91 -13.90 -6.22
N ALA A 174 -13.19 -13.34 -5.25
CA ALA A 174 -12.00 -12.52 -5.50
C ALA A 174 -10.87 -13.30 -6.20
N VAL A 175 -10.72 -14.59 -5.87
CA VAL A 175 -9.71 -15.48 -6.48
C VAL A 175 -10.14 -15.98 -7.86
N ARG A 176 -11.41 -16.37 -8.03
CA ARG A 176 -11.92 -17.06 -9.21
C ARG A 176 -12.38 -16.13 -10.32
N ALA A 177 -12.74 -14.88 -9.99
CA ALA A 177 -13.19 -13.94 -11.00
C ALA A 177 -12.00 -13.45 -11.83
N THR A 178 -11.88 -13.99 -13.04
CA THR A 178 -11.01 -13.49 -14.09
C THR A 178 -11.83 -12.57 -14.98
N THR A 179 -11.36 -11.33 -15.13
CA THR A 179 -12.02 -10.35 -16.03
C THR A 179 -11.39 -10.44 -17.42
N ASP A 180 -11.90 -11.31 -18.24
CA ASP A 180 -11.64 -11.23 -19.69
C ASP A 180 -12.55 -10.14 -20.29
N GLY A 181 -12.21 -8.87 -20.05
CA GLY A 181 -12.82 -7.75 -20.73
C GLY A 181 -14.22 -7.31 -20.27
N GLY A 182 -14.74 -7.84 -19.15
CA GLY A 182 -16.13 -7.61 -18.72
C GLY A 182 -16.35 -7.01 -17.32
N GLY A 183 -15.30 -6.56 -16.62
CA GLY A 183 -15.39 -6.09 -15.23
C GLY A 183 -15.30 -7.23 -14.20
N HIS A 184 -14.97 -6.91 -12.95
CA HIS A 184 -14.89 -7.86 -11.87
C HIS A 184 -16.24 -7.99 -11.15
N VAL A 185 -16.64 -9.20 -10.71
CA VAL A 185 -17.88 -9.43 -9.93
C VAL A 185 -17.92 -8.54 -8.68
N LEU A 186 -16.76 -8.29 -8.08
CA LEU A 186 -16.58 -7.28 -7.03
C LEU A 186 -16.11 -5.97 -7.70
N PRO A 187 -16.96 -4.93 -7.83
CA PRO A 187 -16.59 -3.71 -8.54
C PRO A 187 -15.36 -3.00 -7.96
N THR A 188 -15.10 -3.17 -6.66
CA THR A 188 -13.93 -2.61 -5.97
C THR A 188 -12.63 -3.40 -6.22
N LEU A 189 -12.68 -4.52 -6.95
CA LEU A 189 -11.53 -5.24 -7.50
C LEU A 189 -11.37 -5.01 -9.01
N ASP A 190 -12.30 -4.28 -9.64
CA ASP A 190 -12.17 -3.84 -11.02
C ASP A 190 -11.32 -2.57 -11.10
N ILE A 191 -10.19 -2.62 -11.79
CA ILE A 191 -9.27 -1.49 -11.95
C ILE A 191 -9.97 -0.25 -12.53
N ALA A 192 -10.97 -0.42 -13.39
CA ALA A 192 -11.71 0.70 -13.97
C ALA A 192 -12.51 1.50 -12.92
N ALA A 193 -12.95 0.85 -11.84
CA ALA A 193 -13.78 1.45 -10.79
C ALA A 193 -13.05 1.61 -9.45
N ALA A 194 -11.97 0.88 -9.23
CA ALA A 194 -11.28 0.78 -7.94
C ALA A 194 -10.22 1.87 -7.71
N THR A 195 -9.88 2.09 -6.45
CA THR A 195 -8.64 2.76 -6.04
C THR A 195 -7.47 1.85 -6.41
N HIS A 196 -6.60 2.29 -7.31
CA HIS A 196 -5.53 1.46 -7.86
C HIS A 196 -4.22 2.24 -8.02
N GLY A 197 -3.15 1.50 -8.24
CA GLY A 197 -1.86 2.05 -8.58
C GLY A 197 -0.91 0.98 -9.11
N THR A 198 0.26 1.41 -9.57
CA THR A 198 1.31 0.56 -10.09
C THR A 198 2.50 0.52 -9.14
N ALA A 199 3.32 -0.53 -9.22
CA ALA A 199 4.55 -0.59 -8.43
C ALA A 199 5.49 0.58 -8.80
N ALA A 200 5.58 0.92 -10.08
CA ALA A 200 6.35 2.09 -10.54
C ALA A 200 5.83 3.40 -9.94
N GLY A 201 4.52 3.62 -9.93
CA GLY A 201 3.91 4.82 -9.33
C GLY A 201 4.18 4.92 -7.82
N LEU A 202 4.11 3.80 -7.09
CA LEU A 202 4.40 3.78 -5.65
C LEU A 202 5.89 4.04 -5.37
N VAL A 203 6.82 3.37 -6.05
CA VAL A 203 8.26 3.58 -5.87
C VAL A 203 8.63 5.03 -6.21
N SER A 204 8.07 5.59 -7.28
CA SER A 204 8.24 7.00 -7.63
C SER A 204 7.74 7.92 -6.51
N LEU A 205 6.52 7.70 -5.98
CA LEU A 205 5.99 8.53 -4.90
C LEU A 205 6.82 8.41 -3.62
N PHE A 206 7.22 7.20 -3.22
CA PHE A 206 8.10 7.00 -2.06
C PHE A 206 9.46 7.67 -2.27
N GLY A 207 10.06 7.53 -3.45
CA GLY A 207 11.33 8.18 -3.78
C GLY A 207 11.24 9.69 -3.61
N ARG A 208 10.21 10.32 -4.17
CA ARG A 208 9.98 11.77 -4.07
C ARG A 208 9.69 12.23 -2.63
N VAL A 209 9.02 11.40 -1.81
CA VAL A 209 8.87 11.67 -0.37
C VAL A 209 10.22 11.63 0.34
N TRP A 210 11.15 10.75 -0.06
CA TRP A 210 12.47 10.61 0.56
C TRP A 210 13.49 11.64 0.08
N THR A 211 13.24 12.27 -1.05
CA THR A 211 14.09 13.37 -1.59
C THR A 211 13.46 14.74 -1.39
N ASP A 212 12.33 14.84 -0.69
CA ASP A 212 11.54 16.06 -0.48
C ASP A 212 11.16 16.76 -1.81
N ASP A 213 10.95 15.98 -2.89
CA ASP A 213 10.57 16.42 -4.23
C ASP A 213 9.05 16.36 -4.47
N VAL A 214 8.27 16.26 -3.41
CA VAL A 214 6.80 16.29 -3.42
C VAL A 214 6.30 16.96 -2.13
N SER A 215 5.28 17.83 -2.23
CA SER A 215 4.81 18.59 -1.09
C SER A 215 5.92 19.47 -0.48
N VAL A 216 5.84 19.76 0.81
CA VAL A 216 6.85 20.51 1.56
C VAL A 216 7.63 19.59 2.51
N PRO A 217 8.91 19.91 2.85
CA PRO A 217 9.74 19.05 3.70
C PRO A 217 9.14 18.69 5.05
N ALA A 218 8.33 19.57 5.65
CA ALA A 218 7.66 19.29 6.91
C ALA A 218 6.62 18.16 6.77
N ALA A 219 5.86 18.12 5.67
CA ALA A 219 4.86 17.09 5.40
C ALA A 219 5.53 15.75 5.09
N THR A 220 6.56 15.73 4.25
CA THR A 220 7.28 14.49 3.90
C THR A 220 8.03 13.91 5.10
N ALA A 221 8.68 14.75 5.93
CA ALA A 221 9.35 14.31 7.16
C ALA A 221 8.35 13.65 8.13
N ARG A 222 7.18 14.28 8.33
CA ARG A 222 6.15 13.74 9.22
C ARG A 222 5.57 12.44 8.66
N LEU A 223 5.36 12.33 7.34
CA LEU A 223 4.92 11.09 6.72
C LEU A 223 5.93 9.94 6.94
N ARG A 224 7.23 10.21 6.74
CA ARG A 224 8.29 9.22 7.00
C ARG A 224 8.23 8.72 8.45
N GLU A 225 8.09 9.61 9.41
CA GLU A 225 7.95 9.25 10.83
C GLU A 225 6.73 8.35 11.06
N LEU A 226 5.55 8.75 10.56
CA LEU A 226 4.31 7.98 10.73
C LEU A 226 4.40 6.57 10.10
N LEU A 227 5.04 6.43 8.95
CA LEU A 227 5.25 5.13 8.29
C LEU A 227 6.17 4.20 9.08
N GLY A 228 7.09 4.74 9.88
CA GLY A 228 7.96 3.99 10.79
C GLY A 228 7.21 3.29 11.93
N HIS A 229 6.01 3.75 12.25
CA HIS A 229 5.16 3.18 13.30
C HIS A 229 4.29 1.99 12.85
N GLN A 230 4.42 1.51 11.60
CA GLN A 230 3.64 0.36 11.16
C GLN A 230 3.88 -0.88 12.04
N VAL A 231 2.81 -1.43 12.62
CA VAL A 231 2.89 -2.60 13.51
C VAL A 231 2.82 -3.94 12.76
N ASN A 232 2.33 -3.93 11.51
CA ASN A 232 2.26 -5.15 10.71
C ASN A 232 3.65 -5.49 10.17
N ARG A 233 4.23 -6.61 10.63
CA ARG A 233 5.61 -7.02 10.40
C ARG A 233 5.72 -8.36 9.66
N ASN A 234 4.64 -8.85 9.05
CA ASN A 234 4.59 -10.19 8.47
C ASN A 234 5.07 -10.30 7.01
N ARG A 235 5.42 -9.18 6.36
CA ARG A 235 5.95 -9.13 4.98
C ARG A 235 7.39 -8.62 4.95
N PHE A 236 7.66 -7.37 4.58
CA PHE A 236 9.05 -6.87 4.50
C PHE A 236 9.85 -7.17 5.77
N SER A 237 9.30 -6.85 6.94
CA SER A 237 9.97 -7.07 8.21
C SER A 237 10.14 -8.55 8.58
N SER A 238 9.47 -9.50 7.92
CA SER A 238 9.64 -10.92 8.23
C SER A 238 11.00 -11.47 7.81
N GLU A 239 11.61 -10.86 6.80
CA GLU A 239 12.90 -11.28 6.23
C GLU A 239 13.99 -10.20 6.35
N LEU A 240 13.60 -8.95 6.64
CA LEU A 240 14.50 -7.82 6.89
C LEU A 240 14.57 -7.58 8.41
N THR A 241 15.20 -8.50 9.14
CA THR A 241 15.16 -8.56 10.61
C THR A 241 16.38 -7.96 11.30
N ALA A 242 17.38 -7.46 10.54
CA ALA A 242 18.57 -6.87 11.14
C ALA A 242 18.26 -5.52 11.79
N ASP A 243 18.73 -5.30 13.02
CA ASP A 243 18.56 -4.04 13.76
C ASP A 243 19.20 -2.83 13.04
N SER A 244 20.09 -3.11 12.08
CA SER A 244 20.73 -2.10 11.23
C SER A 244 19.86 -1.63 10.05
N LEU A 245 18.67 -2.20 9.88
CA LEU A 245 17.72 -1.82 8.83
C LEU A 245 16.55 -1.05 9.43
N THR A 246 16.18 0.05 8.78
CA THR A 246 14.97 0.79 9.14
C THR A 246 13.95 0.66 8.02
N ILE A 247 12.72 0.27 8.34
CA ILE A 247 11.65 0.04 7.38
C ILE A 247 10.51 1.02 7.65
N HIS A 248 10.22 1.83 6.66
CA HIS A 248 9.09 2.75 6.64
C HIS A 248 8.15 2.32 5.53
N SER A 249 7.05 1.68 5.85
CA SER A 249 6.21 1.06 4.84
C SER A 249 4.72 1.13 5.17
N LYS A 250 3.90 0.77 4.18
CA LYS A 250 2.47 0.55 4.35
C LYS A 250 2.05 -0.76 3.72
N THR A 251 1.45 -1.62 4.53
CA THR A 251 0.80 -2.87 4.06
C THR A 251 -0.60 -2.60 3.51
N GLY A 252 -1.01 -3.44 2.57
CA GLY A 252 -2.38 -3.49 2.05
C GLY A 252 -2.90 -4.93 2.01
N THR A 253 -4.07 -5.16 2.60
CA THR A 253 -4.71 -6.48 2.60
C THR A 253 -6.21 -6.30 2.41
N PHE A 254 -6.76 -6.95 1.40
CA PHE A 254 -8.20 -7.06 1.20
C PHE A 254 -8.49 -8.32 0.38
N LEU A 255 -9.33 -9.20 0.89
CA LEU A 255 -9.62 -10.49 0.29
C LEU A 255 -8.34 -11.25 -0.11
N ASN A 256 -8.09 -11.46 -1.39
CA ASN A 256 -6.89 -12.12 -1.91
C ASN A 256 -5.69 -11.19 -2.14
N LEU A 257 -5.84 -9.88 -1.95
CA LEU A 257 -4.75 -8.91 -2.13
C LEU A 257 -3.79 -8.91 -0.94
N ARG A 258 -2.48 -8.90 -1.24
CA ARG A 258 -1.38 -8.88 -0.27
C ARG A 258 -0.31 -7.93 -0.77
N HIS A 259 -0.21 -6.74 -0.19
CA HIS A 259 0.70 -5.69 -0.65
C HIS A 259 1.58 -5.18 0.47
N GLU A 260 2.77 -4.76 0.14
CA GLU A 260 3.54 -3.82 0.94
C GLU A 260 4.35 -2.92 0.02
N ALA A 261 4.43 -1.63 0.37
CA ALA A 261 5.28 -0.67 -0.31
C ALA A 261 5.91 0.28 0.72
N GLY A 262 7.16 0.66 0.49
CA GLY A 262 7.89 1.51 1.44
C GLY A 262 9.35 1.71 1.05
N VAL A 263 10.12 2.24 2.00
CA VAL A 263 11.55 2.43 1.88
C VAL A 263 12.28 1.67 2.99
N VAL A 264 13.30 0.93 2.60
CA VAL A 264 14.26 0.29 3.50
C VAL A 264 15.53 1.13 3.48
N THR A 265 15.97 1.55 4.68
CA THR A 265 17.26 2.24 4.83
C THR A 265 18.24 1.29 5.46
N THR A 266 19.41 1.11 4.83
CA THR A 266 20.50 0.24 5.31
C THR A 266 21.38 0.96 6.33
N ALA A 267 22.21 0.21 7.06
CA ALA A 267 23.23 0.79 7.95
C ALA A 267 24.25 1.67 7.19
N GLY A 268 24.50 1.36 5.92
CA GLY A 268 25.35 2.17 5.03
C GLY A 268 24.71 3.51 4.63
N GLY A 269 23.41 3.65 4.84
CA GLY A 269 22.65 4.84 4.47
C GLY A 269 21.90 4.71 3.14
N ASP A 270 22.05 3.60 2.41
CA ASP A 270 21.28 3.38 1.16
C ASP A 270 19.78 3.41 1.43
N ARG A 271 19.05 4.09 0.58
CA ARG A 271 17.60 4.21 0.64
C ARG A 271 16.98 3.46 -0.53
N ILE A 272 16.39 2.32 -0.25
CA ILE A 272 15.83 1.44 -1.28
C ILE A 272 14.31 1.47 -1.19
N ALA A 273 13.66 2.07 -2.18
CA ALA A 273 12.21 2.04 -2.31
C ALA A 273 11.78 0.70 -2.92
N VAL A 274 10.80 0.04 -2.33
CA VAL A 274 10.27 -1.25 -2.78
C VAL A 274 8.75 -1.20 -2.81
N ALA A 275 8.15 -1.71 -3.87
CA ALA A 275 6.71 -1.94 -3.96
C ALA A 275 6.43 -3.36 -4.45
N ALA A 276 5.76 -4.15 -3.62
CA ALA A 276 5.26 -5.48 -3.91
C ALA A 276 3.72 -5.45 -3.93
N LEU A 277 3.14 -5.49 -5.12
CA LEU A 277 1.70 -5.52 -5.32
C LEU A 277 1.30 -6.92 -5.77
N THR A 278 0.60 -7.66 -4.92
CA THR A 278 0.33 -9.08 -5.17
C THR A 278 -1.13 -9.45 -4.96
N ALA A 279 -1.58 -10.45 -5.71
CA ALA A 279 -2.86 -11.12 -5.51
C ALA A 279 -2.62 -12.62 -5.36
N SER A 280 -3.21 -13.22 -4.31
CA SER A 280 -3.14 -14.66 -4.12
C SER A 280 -4.10 -15.38 -5.04
N THR A 281 -3.69 -16.52 -5.54
CA THR A 281 -4.53 -17.49 -6.27
C THR A 281 -5.18 -18.53 -5.35
N VAL A 282 -4.90 -18.44 -4.03
CA VAL A 282 -5.43 -19.32 -3.00
C VAL A 282 -6.50 -18.58 -2.19
N ALA A 283 -7.68 -19.18 -2.06
CA ALA A 283 -8.79 -18.64 -1.29
C ALA A 283 -8.60 -18.93 0.22
N ALA A 284 -7.64 -18.30 0.85
CA ALA A 284 -7.38 -18.40 2.28
C ALA A 284 -7.13 -17.03 2.90
N ALA A 285 -7.78 -16.75 4.04
CA ALA A 285 -7.64 -15.46 4.73
C ALA A 285 -6.23 -15.29 5.33
N ALA A 286 -5.67 -16.33 5.94
CA ALA A 286 -4.32 -16.36 6.47
C ALA A 286 -3.40 -17.15 5.53
N GLN A 287 -2.31 -16.52 5.08
CA GLN A 287 -1.35 -17.12 4.15
C GLN A 287 0.08 -16.72 4.56
N PRO A 288 0.61 -17.29 5.67
CA PRO A 288 1.91 -16.89 6.20
C PRO A 288 3.06 -17.07 5.19
N GLU A 289 3.00 -18.10 4.35
CA GLU A 289 4.04 -18.37 3.36
C GLU A 289 4.00 -17.33 2.21
N ALA A 290 2.81 -16.93 1.77
CA ALA A 290 2.67 -15.85 0.81
C ALA A 290 3.18 -14.51 1.37
N ASP A 291 2.88 -14.22 2.64
CA ASP A 291 3.39 -13.02 3.31
C ASP A 291 4.93 -13.04 3.42
N ARG A 292 5.54 -14.20 3.76
CA ARG A 292 7.01 -14.36 3.77
C ARG A 292 7.63 -14.25 2.38
N ALA A 293 6.98 -14.76 1.34
CA ALA A 293 7.46 -14.63 -0.03
C ALA A 293 7.59 -13.15 -0.46
N ILE A 294 6.66 -12.30 0.01
CA ILE A 294 6.78 -10.84 -0.17
C ILE A 294 8.00 -10.29 0.60
N GLY A 295 8.25 -10.79 1.80
CA GLY A 295 9.44 -10.44 2.58
C GLY A 295 10.74 -10.87 1.90
N ARG A 296 10.81 -12.12 1.38
CA ARG A 296 11.96 -12.62 0.62
C ARG A 296 12.25 -11.76 -0.63
N ALA A 297 11.20 -11.33 -1.33
CA ALA A 297 11.34 -10.44 -2.46
C ALA A 297 11.98 -9.09 -2.08
N ALA A 298 11.51 -8.48 -1.00
CA ALA A 298 12.09 -7.24 -0.49
C ALA A 298 13.55 -7.46 -0.05
N ARG A 299 13.85 -8.56 0.64
CA ARG A 299 15.20 -8.93 1.04
C ARG A 299 16.13 -9.08 -0.16
N ALA A 300 15.72 -9.87 -1.16
CA ALA A 300 16.52 -10.10 -2.37
C ALA A 300 16.79 -8.79 -3.13
N ALA A 301 15.77 -7.92 -3.25
CA ALA A 301 15.93 -6.61 -3.88
C ALA A 301 16.93 -5.73 -3.10
N VAL A 302 16.81 -5.65 -1.77
CA VAL A 302 17.72 -4.87 -0.92
C VAL A 302 19.15 -5.40 -1.02
N ASP A 303 19.35 -6.73 -1.00
CA ASP A 303 20.68 -7.34 -1.06
C ASP A 303 21.41 -7.04 -2.38
N VAL A 304 20.68 -6.89 -3.50
CA VAL A 304 21.27 -6.59 -4.82
C VAL A 304 21.46 -5.08 -5.04
N LEU A 305 20.60 -4.24 -4.45
CA LEU A 305 20.60 -2.79 -4.68
C LEU A 305 21.39 -1.98 -3.65
N ARG A 306 21.81 -2.58 -2.54
CA ARG A 306 22.68 -1.91 -1.56
C ARG A 306 24.12 -1.86 -2.07
N LEU A 307 24.83 -0.78 -1.75
CA LEU A 307 26.26 -0.59 -2.02
C LEU A 307 27.15 -1.45 -1.10
#